data_7acaa9f233d0ec1a01621c9b378cc6a1
#
_entry.id   7acaa9f233d0ec1a01621c9b378cc6a1
#
_cell.length_a   1.000
_cell.length_b   1.000
_cell.length_c   1.000
_cell.angle_alpha   90.00
_cell.angle_beta   90.00
_cell.angle_gamma   90.00
#
_symmetry.space_group_name_H-M   'P 1'
#
loop_
_entity.id
_entity.type
_entity.pdbx_description
1 polymer ?
#
loop_
_entity_poly.entity_id
_entity_poly.type
_entity_poly.pdbx_seq_one_letter_code
_entity_poly.pdbx_strand_id
1 'polypeptide(L)'
;MRTRLILSMLLLAPVIVTGAGSGVWLDVPYVHQEKEGCGSAALAMVLQYWNQKGTALSRERSDPEKIQRELYSKEAHGIRASAMEKYLRESGFSPYIFRGEWSDLASHIEKGRPLIASIQPGGKSSLHYVVVVGIEREHEAALLNDPERGKLFRVERSEFEKEWLRTDNWTLLAVPKPAE
;
A
#
# COMPACT_ATOMS: atom_id res chain seq x y z
N MET A 1 -72.56 -29.62 -5.82
CA MET A 1 -71.54 -28.71 -6.40
C MET A 1 -70.38 -28.65 -5.38
N ARG A 2 -69.23 -29.24 -5.73
CA ARG A 2 -68.02 -29.24 -4.85
C ARG A 2 -66.98 -28.30 -5.48
N THR A 3 -66.81 -27.12 -4.86
CA THR A 3 -65.84 -26.10 -5.24
C THR A 3 -64.44 -26.52 -4.79
N ARG A 4 -63.53 -26.80 -5.72
CA ARG A 4 -62.13 -27.10 -5.43
C ARG A 4 -61.37 -25.79 -5.34
N LEU A 5 -60.87 -25.42 -4.16
CA LEU A 5 -59.89 -24.36 -3.96
C LEU A 5 -58.51 -24.83 -4.43
N ILE A 6 -57.97 -24.19 -5.43
CA ILE A 6 -56.59 -24.38 -5.88
C ILE A 6 -55.75 -23.40 -5.08
N LEU A 7 -54.95 -23.94 -4.13
CA LEU A 7 -53.99 -23.20 -3.34
C LEU A 7 -52.71 -23.04 -4.17
N SER A 8 -52.51 -21.85 -4.74
CA SER A 8 -51.28 -21.51 -5.50
C SER A 8 -50.15 -21.23 -4.53
N MET A 9 -49.22 -22.19 -4.40
CA MET A 9 -48.02 -22.06 -3.54
C MET A 9 -46.95 -21.26 -4.32
N LEU A 10 -46.80 -19.98 -3.95
CA LEU A 10 -45.75 -19.09 -4.51
C LEU A 10 -44.40 -19.51 -3.92
N LEU A 11 -43.58 -20.20 -4.73
CA LEU A 11 -42.20 -20.52 -4.38
C LEU A 11 -41.35 -19.23 -4.44
N LEU A 12 -41.08 -18.62 -3.29
CA LEU A 12 -40.05 -17.59 -3.16
C LEU A 12 -38.68 -18.28 -3.28
N ALA A 13 -38.01 -18.13 -4.41
CA ALA A 13 -36.62 -18.52 -4.55
C ALA A 13 -35.75 -17.54 -3.70
N PRO A 14 -34.79 -18.05 -2.88
CA PRO A 14 -33.87 -17.17 -2.18
C PRO A 14 -32.98 -16.45 -3.19
N VAL A 15 -33.01 -15.11 -3.22
CA VAL A 15 -32.01 -14.30 -3.91
C VAL A 15 -30.72 -14.42 -3.12
N ILE A 16 -29.79 -15.21 -3.63
CA ILE A 16 -28.42 -15.23 -3.10
C ILE A 16 -27.78 -13.90 -3.54
N VAL A 17 -27.80 -12.92 -2.65
CA VAL A 17 -26.97 -11.73 -2.79
C VAL A 17 -25.53 -12.21 -2.53
N THR A 18 -24.82 -12.55 -3.61
CA THR A 18 -23.37 -12.68 -3.55
C THR A 18 -22.83 -11.32 -3.21
N GLY A 19 -22.35 -11.17 -1.96
CA GLY A 19 -21.71 -9.93 -1.53
C GLY A 19 -20.57 -9.61 -2.50
N ALA A 20 -20.73 -8.51 -3.21
CA ALA A 20 -19.70 -7.98 -4.08
C ALA A 20 -18.42 -7.84 -3.25
N GLY A 21 -17.33 -8.40 -3.75
CA GLY A 21 -16.03 -8.39 -3.07
C GLY A 21 -15.56 -6.97 -2.86
N SER A 22 -15.86 -6.42 -1.68
CA SER A 22 -15.36 -5.11 -1.27
C SER A 22 -13.84 -5.13 -1.31
N GLY A 23 -13.23 -4.13 -1.96
CA GLY A 23 -11.78 -3.97 -1.96
C GLY A 23 -11.22 -4.01 -0.54
N VAL A 24 -10.03 -4.57 -0.39
CA VAL A 24 -9.32 -4.60 0.91
C VAL A 24 -8.39 -3.40 0.97
N TRP A 25 -8.45 -2.65 2.07
CA TRP A 25 -7.53 -1.54 2.32
C TRP A 25 -7.08 -1.50 3.79
N LEU A 26 -5.92 -0.91 4.02
CA LEU A 26 -5.27 -0.77 5.31
C LEU A 26 -5.30 0.69 5.75
N ASP A 27 -5.70 0.97 6.99
CA ASP A 27 -5.64 2.33 7.53
C ASP A 27 -4.20 2.70 7.91
N VAL A 28 -3.41 2.98 6.89
CA VAL A 28 -2.03 3.45 7.04
C VAL A 28 -2.05 4.96 7.29
N PRO A 29 -1.36 5.47 8.34
CA PRO A 29 -1.22 6.91 8.56
C PRO A 29 -0.69 7.60 7.30
N TYR A 30 -1.24 8.77 7.00
CA TYR A 30 -0.79 9.55 5.86
C TYR A 30 0.24 10.61 6.29
N VAL A 31 1.32 10.70 5.54
CA VAL A 31 2.37 11.72 5.69
C VAL A 31 2.54 12.42 4.36
N HIS A 32 2.29 13.73 4.35
CA HIS A 32 2.59 14.58 3.19
C HIS A 32 4.11 14.76 3.06
N GLN A 33 4.62 14.73 1.84
CA GLN A 33 6.06 14.97 1.63
C GLN A 33 6.43 16.44 1.73
N GLU A 34 7.59 16.71 2.28
CA GLU A 34 8.33 17.93 2.04
C GLU A 34 9.10 17.81 0.71
N LYS A 35 9.80 18.86 0.31
CA LYS A 35 10.59 18.86 -0.92
C LYS A 35 11.51 17.64 -1.01
N GLU A 36 11.43 16.87 -2.11
CA GLU A 36 12.23 15.66 -2.35
C GLU A 36 12.07 14.57 -1.26
N GLY A 37 10.95 14.61 -0.51
CA GLY A 37 10.71 13.80 0.69
C GLY A 37 9.82 12.58 0.48
N CYS A 38 9.54 12.12 -0.76
CA CYS A 38 8.66 10.97 -0.97
C CYS A 38 9.15 9.70 -0.26
N GLY A 39 10.47 9.49 -0.23
CA GLY A 39 11.07 8.33 0.43
C GLY A 39 10.94 8.37 1.95
N SER A 40 11.17 9.52 2.59
CA SER A 40 11.00 9.66 4.04
C SER A 40 9.55 9.56 4.46
N ALA A 41 8.64 10.16 3.68
CA ALA A 41 7.21 10.07 3.94
C ALA A 41 6.70 8.64 3.79
N ALA A 42 7.10 7.92 2.74
CA ALA A 42 6.72 6.52 2.54
C ALA A 42 7.23 5.60 3.66
N LEU A 43 8.50 5.75 4.07
CA LEU A 43 9.04 5.03 5.22
C LEU A 43 8.29 5.34 6.51
N ALA A 44 8.06 6.64 6.78
CA ALA A 44 7.34 7.08 7.97
C ALA A 44 5.93 6.46 8.04
N MET A 45 5.18 6.48 6.94
CA MET A 45 3.83 5.88 6.86
C MET A 45 3.85 4.40 7.22
N VAL A 46 4.77 3.62 6.65
CA VAL A 46 4.88 2.18 6.93
C VAL A 46 5.30 1.91 8.37
N LEU A 47 6.29 2.65 8.90
CA LEU A 47 6.76 2.50 10.27
C LEU A 47 5.68 2.89 11.30
N GLN A 48 4.96 4.00 11.06
CA GLN A 48 3.83 4.42 11.91
C GLN A 48 2.69 3.41 11.89
N TYR A 49 2.39 2.81 10.74
CA TYR A 49 1.40 1.74 10.64
C TYR A 49 1.75 0.54 11.52
N TRP A 50 2.98 0.05 11.43
CA TRP A 50 3.43 -1.07 12.25
C TRP A 50 3.48 -0.72 13.74
N ASN A 51 3.82 0.53 14.08
CA ASN A 51 3.78 1.01 15.46
C ASN A 51 2.36 0.96 16.03
N GLN A 52 1.33 1.35 15.24
CA GLN A 52 -0.08 1.19 15.61
C GLN A 52 -0.51 -0.28 15.76
N LYS A 53 0.19 -1.20 15.10
CA LYS A 53 -0.03 -2.66 15.22
C LYS A 53 0.75 -3.31 16.36
N GLY A 54 1.39 -2.51 17.21
CA GLY A 54 2.08 -2.98 18.42
C GLY A 54 3.58 -3.22 18.27
N THR A 55 4.19 -2.82 17.16
CA THR A 55 5.65 -2.83 17.04
C THR A 55 6.22 -1.71 17.89
N ALA A 56 7.08 -2.05 18.87
CA ALA A 56 7.67 -1.07 19.78
C ALA A 56 8.77 -0.24 19.09
N LEU A 57 8.37 0.75 18.28
CA LEU A 57 9.25 1.72 17.65
C LEU A 57 9.27 3.02 18.44
N SER A 58 10.45 3.63 18.60
CA SER A 58 10.52 5.00 19.09
C SER A 58 9.86 5.96 18.08
N ARG A 59 9.24 7.03 18.57
CA ARG A 59 8.67 8.08 17.70
C ARG A 59 9.69 8.63 16.71
N GLU A 60 10.94 8.71 17.13
CA GLU A 60 12.02 9.23 16.30
C GLU A 60 12.29 8.41 15.07
N ARG A 61 12.14 7.08 15.17
CA ARG A 61 12.34 6.15 14.04
C ARG A 61 11.24 6.21 12.99
N SER A 62 10.08 6.78 13.30
CA SER A 62 8.97 6.98 12.36
C SER A 62 8.68 8.45 12.06
N ASP A 63 9.57 9.36 12.46
CA ASP A 63 9.48 10.79 12.19
C ASP A 63 10.02 11.09 10.78
N PRO A 64 9.19 11.60 9.84
CA PRO A 64 9.60 11.82 8.46
C PRO A 64 10.74 12.83 8.30
N GLU A 65 10.79 13.87 9.14
CA GLU A 65 11.86 14.87 9.08
C GLU A 65 13.20 14.28 9.54
N LYS A 66 13.20 13.44 10.57
CA LYS A 66 14.42 12.75 11.04
C LYS A 66 14.90 11.75 10.00
N ILE A 67 14.00 10.96 9.41
CA ILE A 67 14.31 10.04 8.33
C ILE A 67 14.92 10.81 7.14
N GLN A 68 14.33 11.94 6.76
CA GLN A 68 14.85 12.76 5.68
C GLN A 68 16.27 13.28 5.98
N ARG A 69 16.51 13.82 7.17
CA ARG A 69 17.85 14.32 7.54
C ARG A 69 18.91 13.21 7.57
N GLU A 70 18.54 12.00 7.98
CA GLU A 70 19.46 10.87 8.10
C GLU A 70 19.80 10.23 6.75
N LEU A 71 18.81 10.11 5.84
CA LEU A 71 18.92 9.28 4.65
C LEU A 71 19.02 10.06 3.33
N TYR A 72 18.81 11.38 3.35
CA TYR A 72 18.78 12.17 2.11
C TYR A 72 20.13 12.15 1.39
N SER A 73 20.10 11.91 0.10
CA SER A 73 21.25 11.98 -0.81
C SER A 73 21.05 13.08 -1.83
N LYS A 74 21.96 14.04 -1.86
CA LYS A 74 21.95 15.13 -2.85
C LYS A 74 22.09 14.62 -4.28
N GLU A 75 22.90 13.60 -4.48
CA GLU A 75 23.14 13.01 -5.81
C GLU A 75 21.90 12.26 -6.34
N ALA A 76 21.10 11.67 -5.42
CA ALA A 76 19.88 10.96 -5.78
C ALA A 76 18.64 11.87 -5.81
N HIS A 77 18.75 13.12 -5.35
CA HIS A 77 17.62 14.03 -5.13
C HIS A 77 16.49 13.36 -4.33
N GLY A 78 16.85 12.63 -3.27
CA GLY A 78 15.93 11.85 -2.46
C GLY A 78 16.63 10.78 -1.64
N ILE A 79 15.90 9.74 -1.28
CA ILE A 79 16.41 8.60 -0.51
C ILE A 79 16.64 7.41 -1.42
N ARG A 80 17.86 6.85 -1.37
CA ARG A 80 18.20 5.64 -2.14
C ARG A 80 17.53 4.40 -1.53
N ALA A 81 17.12 3.45 -2.37
CA ALA A 81 16.51 2.19 -1.95
C ALA A 81 17.37 1.41 -0.93
N SER A 82 18.68 1.39 -1.14
CA SER A 82 19.64 0.73 -0.22
C SER A 82 19.67 1.39 1.17
N ALA A 83 19.49 2.72 1.24
CA ALA A 83 19.41 3.43 2.50
C ALA A 83 18.09 3.11 3.24
N MET A 84 16.96 3.00 2.51
CA MET A 84 15.69 2.56 3.09
C MET A 84 15.81 1.15 3.69
N GLU A 85 16.42 0.23 2.94
CA GLU A 85 16.62 -1.14 3.38
C GLU A 85 17.45 -1.22 4.66
N LYS A 86 18.59 -0.53 4.69
CA LYS A 86 19.44 -0.46 5.88
C LYS A 86 18.69 0.11 7.08
N TYR A 87 18.01 1.25 6.90
CA TYR A 87 17.24 1.90 7.96
C TYR A 87 16.17 1.01 8.56
N LEU A 88 15.44 0.27 7.72
CA LEU A 88 14.44 -0.70 8.16
C LEU A 88 15.06 -1.84 8.98
N ARG A 89 16.20 -2.40 8.54
CA ARG A 89 16.93 -3.44 9.31
C ARG A 89 17.36 -2.96 10.69
N GLU A 90 17.86 -1.73 10.78
CA GLU A 90 18.28 -1.08 12.02
C GLU A 90 17.09 -0.69 12.90
N SER A 91 15.90 -0.53 12.31
CA SER A 91 14.64 -0.25 13.02
C SER A 91 13.88 -1.51 13.47
N GLY A 92 14.48 -2.71 13.36
CA GLY A 92 13.86 -3.96 13.83
C GLY A 92 12.95 -4.63 12.80
N PHE A 93 13.10 -4.31 11.51
CA PHE A 93 12.33 -4.93 10.43
C PHE A 93 13.18 -5.90 9.60
N SER A 94 12.49 -6.79 8.90
CA SER A 94 13.02 -7.57 7.79
C SER A 94 12.50 -6.95 6.49
N PRO A 95 13.32 -6.16 5.78
CA PRO A 95 12.94 -5.62 4.48
C PRO A 95 13.17 -6.65 3.39
N TYR A 96 12.25 -6.71 2.44
CA TYR A 96 12.32 -7.52 1.23
C TYR A 96 12.13 -6.62 0.02
N ILE A 97 13.15 -6.55 -0.84
CA ILE A 97 13.10 -5.84 -2.12
C ILE A 97 12.92 -6.88 -3.22
N PHE A 98 11.94 -6.68 -4.07
CA PHE A 98 11.63 -7.60 -5.15
C PHE A 98 10.97 -6.88 -6.33
N ARG A 99 10.99 -7.54 -7.49
CA ARG A 99 10.18 -7.17 -8.62
C ARG A 99 8.77 -7.71 -8.39
N GLY A 100 7.82 -6.81 -8.12
CA GLY A 100 6.46 -7.19 -7.74
C GLY A 100 5.57 -7.48 -8.95
N GLU A 101 4.52 -8.26 -8.69
CA GLU A 101 3.39 -8.46 -9.57
C GLU A 101 2.11 -7.93 -8.90
N TRP A 102 1.05 -7.69 -9.68
CA TRP A 102 -0.23 -7.23 -9.13
C TRP A 102 -0.79 -8.18 -8.07
N SER A 103 -0.62 -9.48 -8.29
CA SER A 103 -1.01 -10.54 -7.35
C SER A 103 -0.27 -10.46 -6.01
N ASP A 104 1.01 -10.04 -6.03
CA ASP A 104 1.79 -9.85 -4.81
C ASP A 104 1.23 -8.70 -3.98
N LEU A 105 0.92 -7.57 -4.64
CA LEU A 105 0.31 -6.42 -3.96
C LEU A 105 -0.98 -6.84 -3.27
N ALA A 106 -1.89 -7.49 -3.98
CA ALA A 106 -3.16 -7.96 -3.43
C ALA A 106 -2.95 -8.92 -2.25
N SER A 107 -2.06 -9.91 -2.41
CA SER A 107 -1.76 -10.90 -1.38
C SER A 107 -1.16 -10.29 -0.11
N HIS A 108 -0.29 -9.27 -0.24
CA HIS A 108 0.28 -8.61 0.92
C HIS A 108 -0.72 -7.69 1.62
N ILE A 109 -1.54 -6.95 0.86
CA ILE A 109 -2.60 -6.11 1.42
C ILE A 109 -3.60 -6.95 2.22
N GLU A 110 -4.02 -8.11 1.70
CA GLU A 110 -4.92 -9.05 2.40
C GLU A 110 -4.32 -9.58 3.73
N LYS A 111 -2.99 -9.68 3.78
CA LYS A 111 -2.26 -10.06 5.01
C LYS A 111 -1.98 -8.90 5.95
N GLY A 112 -2.55 -7.71 5.69
CA GLY A 112 -2.32 -6.52 6.50
C GLY A 112 -0.91 -5.92 6.36
N ARG A 113 -0.28 -6.05 5.19
CA ARG A 113 1.11 -5.65 4.95
C ARG A 113 1.16 -4.58 3.85
N PRO A 114 1.27 -3.29 4.19
CA PRO A 114 1.46 -2.23 3.20
C PRO A 114 2.83 -2.36 2.53
N LEU A 115 2.92 -1.93 1.28
CA LEU A 115 4.14 -2.00 0.49
C LEU A 115 4.53 -0.61 0.00
N ILE A 116 5.84 -0.36 -0.12
CA ILE A 116 6.34 0.82 -0.82
C ILE A 116 6.63 0.40 -2.27
N ALA A 117 6.02 1.10 -3.22
CA ALA A 117 6.30 0.95 -4.64
C ALA A 117 7.06 2.18 -5.15
N SER A 118 8.01 1.96 -6.06
CA SER A 118 8.62 3.04 -6.83
C SER A 118 7.88 3.15 -8.16
N ILE A 119 7.43 4.34 -8.51
CA ILE A 119 6.75 4.62 -9.77
C ILE A 119 7.43 5.78 -10.50
N GLN A 120 7.14 5.94 -11.79
CA GLN A 120 7.60 7.06 -12.60
C GLN A 120 6.41 7.74 -13.26
N PRO A 121 5.74 8.68 -12.54
CA PRO A 121 4.51 9.31 -12.98
C PRO A 121 4.68 10.13 -14.26
N GLY A 122 3.73 10.01 -15.19
CA GLY A 122 3.62 10.87 -16.36
C GLY A 122 4.85 10.91 -17.27
N GLY A 123 5.78 9.93 -17.15
CA GLY A 123 7.01 9.88 -17.92
C GLY A 123 8.09 10.89 -17.48
N LYS A 124 7.94 11.48 -16.30
CA LYS A 124 8.99 12.29 -15.65
C LYS A 124 10.24 11.42 -15.46
N SER A 125 11.42 12.01 -15.47
CA SER A 125 12.68 11.30 -15.21
C SER A 125 12.90 10.97 -13.74
N SER A 126 12.17 11.59 -12.82
CA SER A 126 12.29 11.39 -11.38
C SER A 126 11.47 10.18 -10.91
N LEU A 127 12.07 9.36 -10.08
CA LEU A 127 11.38 8.30 -9.34
C LEU A 127 10.50 8.90 -8.23
N HIS A 128 9.38 8.24 -7.96
CA HIS A 128 8.49 8.63 -6.88
C HIS A 128 8.10 7.40 -6.06
N TYR A 129 8.21 7.51 -4.73
CA TYR A 129 7.80 6.44 -3.82
C TYR A 129 6.39 6.70 -3.31
N VAL A 130 5.54 5.67 -3.42
CA VAL A 130 4.17 5.66 -2.91
C VAL A 130 3.98 4.44 -2.00
N VAL A 131 3.00 4.51 -1.09
CA VAL A 131 2.63 3.34 -0.28
C VAL A 131 1.33 2.74 -0.84
N VAL A 132 1.41 1.49 -1.30
CA VAL A 132 0.22 0.72 -1.67
C VAL A 132 -0.48 0.29 -0.39
N VAL A 133 -1.70 0.76 -0.20
CA VAL A 133 -2.49 0.54 1.02
C VAL A 133 -3.78 -0.22 0.77
N GLY A 134 -4.17 -0.42 -0.48
CA GLY A 134 -5.39 -1.15 -0.81
C GLY A 134 -5.45 -1.58 -2.26
N ILE A 135 -6.32 -2.58 -2.52
CA ILE A 135 -6.62 -3.10 -3.85
C ILE A 135 -8.14 -3.23 -3.98
N GLU A 136 -8.72 -2.58 -4.97
CA GLU A 136 -10.11 -2.73 -5.40
C GLU A 136 -10.16 -3.76 -6.53
N ARG A 137 -10.54 -4.99 -6.22
CA ARG A 137 -10.51 -6.09 -7.21
C ARG A 137 -11.52 -5.91 -8.33
N GLU A 138 -12.75 -5.47 -7.99
CA GLU A 138 -13.85 -5.29 -8.97
C GLU A 138 -13.57 -4.16 -9.95
N HIS A 139 -12.88 -3.14 -9.49
CA HIS A 139 -12.55 -1.95 -10.28
C HIS A 139 -11.11 -1.97 -10.81
N GLU A 140 -10.38 -3.07 -10.59
CA GLU A 140 -8.97 -3.19 -10.96
C GLU A 140 -8.20 -1.89 -10.65
N ALA A 141 -8.23 -1.45 -9.41
CA ALA A 141 -7.57 -0.23 -8.97
C ALA A 141 -6.72 -0.43 -7.72
N ALA A 142 -5.63 0.32 -7.62
CA ALA A 142 -4.83 0.46 -6.41
C ALA A 142 -5.26 1.68 -5.61
N LEU A 143 -5.27 1.55 -4.29
CA LEU A 143 -5.36 2.66 -3.35
C LEU A 143 -3.97 2.96 -2.81
N LEU A 144 -3.51 4.17 -3.03
CA LEU A 144 -2.17 4.62 -2.67
C LEU A 144 -2.25 5.70 -1.59
N ASN A 145 -1.39 5.64 -0.58
CA ASN A 145 -1.01 6.85 0.12
C ASN A 145 0.17 7.44 -0.67
N ASP A 146 -0.15 8.40 -1.53
CA ASP A 146 0.83 9.11 -2.34
C ASP A 146 1.26 10.37 -1.59
N PRO A 147 2.53 10.49 -1.18
CA PRO A 147 3.01 11.63 -0.40
C PRO A 147 2.79 13.01 -1.04
N GLU A 148 2.69 13.07 -2.37
CA GLU A 148 2.46 14.30 -3.13
C GLU A 148 0.98 14.55 -3.39
N ARG A 149 0.20 13.48 -3.69
CA ARG A 149 -1.19 13.61 -4.17
C ARG A 149 -2.24 13.47 -3.07
N GLY A 150 -2.01 12.60 -2.06
CA GLY A 150 -2.93 12.47 -0.93
C GLY A 150 -3.12 11.05 -0.40
N LYS A 151 -3.94 10.96 0.67
CA LYS A 151 -4.36 9.69 1.28
C LYS A 151 -5.38 8.98 0.41
N LEU A 152 -5.25 7.66 0.27
CA LEU A 152 -6.18 6.80 -0.49
C LEU A 152 -6.38 7.27 -1.95
N PHE A 153 -5.33 7.77 -2.56
CA PHE A 153 -5.36 8.16 -3.96
C PHE A 153 -5.59 6.93 -4.85
N ARG A 154 -6.71 6.93 -5.55
CA ARG A 154 -7.14 5.82 -6.39
C ARG A 154 -6.51 5.93 -7.78
N VAL A 155 -5.89 4.83 -8.23
CA VAL A 155 -5.27 4.73 -9.56
C VAL A 155 -5.74 3.43 -10.21
N GLU A 156 -6.18 3.51 -11.48
CA GLU A 156 -6.50 2.33 -12.28
C GLU A 156 -5.28 1.43 -12.42
N ARG A 157 -5.47 0.12 -12.40
CA ARG A 157 -4.40 -0.88 -12.50
C ARG A 157 -3.49 -0.65 -13.71
N SER A 158 -4.08 -0.41 -14.87
CA SER A 158 -3.32 -0.20 -16.11
C SER A 158 -2.42 1.03 -16.07
N GLU A 159 -2.84 2.10 -15.39
CA GLU A 159 -2.04 3.30 -15.20
C GLU A 159 -0.93 3.04 -14.17
N PHE A 160 -1.27 2.44 -13.03
CA PHE A 160 -0.31 2.09 -12.01
C PHE A 160 0.77 1.15 -12.55
N GLU A 161 0.40 0.04 -13.20
CA GLU A 161 1.36 -0.93 -13.76
C GLU A 161 2.26 -0.29 -14.82
N LYS A 162 1.75 0.63 -15.63
CA LYS A 162 2.53 1.38 -16.62
C LYS A 162 3.61 2.26 -15.98
N GLU A 163 3.30 2.95 -14.89
CA GLU A 163 4.24 3.80 -14.16
C GLU A 163 5.23 2.97 -13.33
N TRP A 164 4.76 1.87 -12.76
CA TRP A 164 5.54 0.92 -11.96
C TRP A 164 6.53 0.12 -12.80
N LEU A 165 6.14 -0.31 -14.02
CA LEU A 165 7.03 -1.01 -14.95
C LEU A 165 8.27 -0.20 -15.31
N ARG A 166 8.18 1.12 -15.34
CA ARG A 166 9.34 2.01 -15.65
C ARG A 166 10.42 1.96 -14.57
N THR A 167 10.10 1.43 -13.41
CA THR A 167 11.03 1.21 -12.29
C THR A 167 11.30 -0.28 -12.07
N ASP A 168 11.08 -1.11 -13.09
CA ASP A 168 11.20 -2.57 -13.03
C ASP A 168 10.32 -3.20 -11.94
N ASN A 169 9.13 -2.63 -11.73
CA ASN A 169 8.17 -3.03 -10.69
C ASN A 169 8.79 -3.08 -9.28
N TRP A 170 9.72 -2.16 -9.00
CA TRP A 170 10.42 -2.13 -7.73
C TRP A 170 9.45 -2.00 -6.55
N THR A 171 9.57 -2.94 -5.64
CA THR A 171 8.69 -3.06 -4.47
C THR A 171 9.52 -3.34 -3.23
N LEU A 172 9.16 -2.67 -2.13
CA LEU A 172 9.74 -2.90 -0.81
C LEU A 172 8.63 -3.27 0.18
N LEU A 173 8.76 -4.46 0.74
CA LEU A 173 7.96 -4.94 1.86
C LEU A 173 8.79 -4.86 3.14
N ALA A 174 8.25 -4.24 4.18
CA ALA A 174 8.83 -4.24 5.52
C ALA A 174 7.94 -5.03 6.48
N VAL A 175 8.50 -6.05 7.12
CA VAL A 175 7.80 -6.87 8.12
C VAL A 175 8.55 -6.75 9.44
N PRO A 176 7.88 -6.47 10.58
CA PRO A 176 8.54 -6.48 11.88
C PRO A 176 9.22 -7.81 12.15
N LYS A 177 10.41 -7.80 12.73
CA LYS A 177 11.02 -9.03 13.24
C LYS A 177 10.22 -9.55 14.42
N PRO A 178 10.11 -10.87 14.62
CA PRO A 178 9.55 -11.42 15.85
C PRO A 178 10.23 -10.81 17.07
N ALA A 179 9.46 -10.53 18.13
CA ALA A 179 10.03 -10.19 19.42
C ALA A 179 10.86 -11.40 19.92
N GLU A 180 12.10 -11.17 20.31
CA GLU A 180 12.94 -12.19 20.96
C GLU A 180 12.45 -12.50 22.37
#